data_98cbc0cc660d63ee06d920ea819e1cc4
#
_entry.id   98cbc0cc660d63ee06d920ea819e1cc4
#
_cell.length_a   1.000
_cell.length_b   1.000
_cell.length_c   1.000
_cell.angle_alpha   90.00
_cell.angle_beta   90.00
_cell.angle_gamma   90.00
#
_symmetry.space_group_name_H-M   'P 1'
#
loop_
_entity.id
_entity.type
_entity.pdbx_description
1 polymer ?
#
loop_
_entity_poly.entity_id
_entity_poly.type
_entity_poly.pdbx_seq_one_letter_code
_entity_poly.pdbx_strand_id
1 'polypeptide(L)'
;MTSTVTSTITFPYKRSLGPVLGQFMTALTHERILGIRSGERVLCPPSEWDPVTGAALGPDLVEVGPAGTVETWCWVATPTEQHPHDRPFAFATIRLDGADTALVHTVDVAGPEAMAIGMRVAPRWRAERQGHITDIEAFVPGDTAVSGGGDGAEEPVTMMGYEASITYETPVPDNVVRSDLASKEGRFLGLRCPECGRTYAGGRGYCPIDSIALTTDHEVDLPQRGVITNYTIITPVQYPGQTETEPFARVHVLLDETDVILPYQNLLEVPTDQVRIGLRVSAVWASPGEDESGTGGWTSVQGLAGWMPTGDPDLDDPDLVNRIC
;
A
#
# COMPACT_ATOMS: atom_id res chain seq x y z
N MET A 1 0.23 30.03 8.30
CA MET A 1 1.40 29.13 8.17
C MET A 1 0.92 27.84 7.53
N THR A 2 1.80 27.07 6.94
CA THR A 2 1.48 25.75 6.37
C THR A 2 2.29 24.70 7.10
N SER A 3 1.64 23.62 7.47
CA SER A 3 2.27 22.42 8.04
C SER A 3 2.33 21.33 6.98
N THR A 4 3.21 20.35 7.15
CA THR A 4 3.26 19.17 6.25
C THR A 4 2.60 18.00 6.95
N VAL A 5 1.63 17.38 6.27
CA VAL A 5 1.01 16.11 6.70
C VAL A 5 1.61 14.99 5.87
N THR A 6 2.11 13.97 6.56
CA THR A 6 2.60 12.74 5.94
C THR A 6 1.54 11.66 6.07
N SER A 7 1.15 11.05 4.96
CA SER A 7 0.24 9.92 4.93
C SER A 7 0.83 8.79 4.09
N THR A 8 0.71 7.56 4.57
CA THR A 8 1.18 6.36 3.86
C THR A 8 -0.01 5.46 3.55
N ILE A 9 -0.12 5.05 2.29
CA ILE A 9 -1.10 4.09 1.83
C ILE A 9 -0.35 2.81 1.48
N THR A 10 -0.73 1.69 2.10
CA THR A 10 -0.09 0.39 1.88
C THR A 10 -1.10 -0.59 1.30
N PHE A 11 -0.72 -1.27 0.22
CA PHE A 11 -1.54 -2.25 -0.49
C PHE A 11 -0.86 -3.62 -0.48
N PRO A 12 -1.18 -4.52 0.44
CA PRO A 12 -0.76 -5.91 0.36
C PRO A 12 -1.60 -6.64 -0.70
N TYR A 13 -0.95 -7.35 -1.61
CA TYR A 13 -1.65 -8.19 -2.59
C TYR A 13 -0.87 -9.45 -2.91
N LYS A 14 -1.55 -10.47 -3.43
CA LYS A 14 -0.95 -11.72 -3.88
C LYS A 14 -1.11 -11.86 -5.38
N ARG A 15 -0.07 -12.33 -6.04
CA ARG A 15 -0.04 -12.61 -7.48
C ARG A 15 0.24 -14.08 -7.73
N SER A 16 -0.50 -14.69 -8.66
CA SER A 16 -0.16 -16.00 -9.20
C SER A 16 1.12 -15.92 -10.04
N LEU A 17 2.01 -16.88 -9.84
CA LEU A 17 3.31 -16.94 -10.53
C LEU A 17 3.24 -17.63 -11.90
N GLY A 18 2.18 -18.40 -12.18
CA GLY A 18 2.13 -19.21 -13.38
C GLY A 18 3.15 -20.37 -13.40
N PRO A 19 3.21 -21.14 -14.50
CA PRO A 19 4.01 -22.36 -14.56
C PRO A 19 5.53 -22.12 -14.64
N VAL A 20 5.96 -21.01 -15.22
CA VAL A 20 7.40 -20.71 -15.42
C VAL A 20 8.00 -20.12 -14.14
N LEU A 21 7.44 -19.00 -13.67
CA LEU A 21 7.94 -18.33 -12.46
C LEU A 21 7.72 -19.19 -11.21
N GLY A 22 6.62 -19.95 -11.12
CA GLY A 22 6.39 -20.85 -10.00
C GLY A 22 7.48 -21.91 -9.86
N GLN A 23 7.92 -22.53 -10.95
CA GLN A 23 9.02 -23.49 -10.94
C GLN A 23 10.37 -22.83 -10.60
N PHE A 24 10.64 -21.64 -11.15
CA PHE A 24 11.83 -20.87 -10.80
C PHE A 24 11.90 -20.56 -9.30
N MET A 25 10.81 -19.99 -8.73
CA MET A 25 10.76 -19.64 -7.32
C MET A 25 10.83 -20.88 -6.40
N THR A 26 10.19 -21.98 -6.81
CA THR A 26 10.33 -23.26 -6.09
C THR A 26 11.78 -23.75 -6.10
N ALA A 27 12.49 -23.65 -7.24
CA ALA A 27 13.88 -24.08 -7.35
C ALA A 27 14.81 -23.28 -6.42
N LEU A 28 14.52 -21.97 -6.19
CA LEU A 28 15.30 -21.16 -5.26
C LEU A 28 15.23 -21.68 -3.83
N THR A 29 14.11 -22.26 -3.39
CA THR A 29 14.02 -22.87 -2.07
C THR A 29 14.98 -24.05 -1.91
N HIS A 30 15.34 -24.70 -3.01
CA HIS A 30 16.30 -25.84 -3.09
C HIS A 30 17.70 -25.42 -3.49
N GLU A 31 18.04 -24.14 -3.38
CA GLU A 31 19.36 -23.58 -3.73
C GLU A 31 19.74 -23.79 -5.20
N ARG A 32 18.73 -23.81 -6.09
CA ARG A 32 18.91 -23.99 -7.53
C ARG A 32 18.40 -22.76 -8.29
N ILE A 33 19.12 -22.36 -9.32
CA ILE A 33 18.74 -21.26 -10.19
C ILE A 33 18.38 -21.85 -11.56
N LEU A 34 17.21 -21.48 -12.09
CA LEU A 34 16.74 -21.95 -13.38
C LEU A 34 16.74 -20.82 -14.40
N GLY A 35 17.10 -21.14 -15.63
CA GLY A 35 16.83 -20.35 -16.81
C GLY A 35 15.76 -21.02 -17.67
N ILE A 36 15.30 -20.35 -18.73
CA ILE A 36 14.36 -20.90 -19.72
C ILE A 36 14.97 -20.88 -21.12
N ARG A 37 14.72 -21.94 -21.90
CA ARG A 37 15.17 -21.98 -23.29
C ARG A 37 14.30 -21.11 -24.19
N SER A 38 14.95 -20.29 -25.00
CA SER A 38 14.35 -19.49 -26.05
C SER A 38 15.17 -19.64 -27.33
N GLY A 39 14.81 -20.60 -28.15
CA GLY A 39 15.66 -21.05 -29.26
C GLY A 39 16.97 -21.64 -28.75
N GLU A 40 18.08 -21.11 -29.24
CA GLU A 40 19.44 -21.52 -28.80
C GLU A 40 19.89 -20.80 -27.52
N ARG A 41 19.15 -19.81 -27.04
CA ARG A 41 19.50 -19.02 -25.85
C ARG A 41 18.86 -19.57 -24.59
N VAL A 42 19.51 -19.32 -23.46
CA VAL A 42 18.98 -19.54 -22.13
C VAL A 42 18.80 -18.19 -21.43
N LEU A 43 17.56 -17.84 -21.11
CA LEU A 43 17.22 -16.60 -20.42
C LEU A 43 17.19 -16.84 -18.90
N CYS A 44 17.93 -16.06 -18.13
CA CYS A 44 17.90 -16.04 -16.67
C CYS A 44 17.88 -14.57 -16.18
N PRO A 45 16.87 -14.16 -15.37
CA PRO A 45 15.72 -14.97 -14.88
C PRO A 45 14.83 -15.44 -16.01
N PRO A 46 14.07 -16.54 -15.82
CA PRO A 46 13.18 -17.05 -16.85
C PRO A 46 12.00 -16.11 -17.10
N SER A 47 11.53 -16.08 -18.34
CA SER A 47 10.38 -15.29 -18.80
C SER A 47 9.37 -16.18 -19.47
N GLU A 48 8.09 -15.87 -19.38
CA GLU A 48 7.01 -16.56 -20.10
C GLU A 48 6.95 -16.19 -21.60
N TRP A 49 7.69 -15.16 -22.00
CA TRP A 49 7.72 -14.61 -23.35
C TRP A 49 9.13 -14.34 -23.80
N ASP A 50 9.45 -14.66 -25.05
CA ASP A 50 10.71 -14.27 -25.64
C ASP A 50 10.76 -12.73 -25.79
N PRO A 51 11.76 -12.04 -25.22
CA PRO A 51 11.79 -10.57 -25.19
C PRO A 51 12.07 -9.94 -26.57
N VAL A 52 12.51 -10.71 -27.56
CA VAL A 52 12.80 -10.22 -28.90
C VAL A 52 11.62 -10.44 -29.83
N THR A 53 11.01 -11.63 -29.80
CA THR A 53 9.96 -12.02 -30.74
C THR A 53 8.54 -11.85 -30.18
N GLY A 54 8.41 -11.75 -28.86
CA GLY A 54 7.10 -11.76 -28.17
C GLY A 54 6.39 -13.10 -28.17
N ALA A 55 7.06 -14.17 -28.63
CA ALA A 55 6.47 -15.51 -28.65
C ALA A 55 6.38 -16.08 -27.23
N ALA A 56 5.28 -16.78 -26.93
CA ALA A 56 5.14 -17.49 -25.66
C ALA A 56 6.17 -18.62 -25.57
N LEU A 57 6.81 -18.74 -24.42
CA LEU A 57 7.77 -19.79 -24.10
C LEU A 57 7.07 -20.87 -23.28
N GLY A 58 7.27 -22.14 -23.64
CA GLY A 58 6.85 -23.27 -22.84
C GLY A 58 7.75 -23.44 -21.61
N PRO A 59 7.39 -24.34 -20.66
CA PRO A 59 8.15 -24.56 -19.42
C PRO A 59 9.42 -25.39 -19.63
N ASP A 60 10.22 -25.08 -20.66
CA ASP A 60 11.52 -25.73 -20.92
C ASP A 60 12.60 -25.06 -20.06
N LEU A 61 12.58 -25.35 -18.75
CA LEU A 61 13.50 -24.82 -17.77
C LEU A 61 14.76 -25.68 -17.67
N VAL A 62 15.90 -24.99 -17.53
CA VAL A 62 17.22 -25.63 -17.38
C VAL A 62 17.95 -24.99 -16.20
N GLU A 63 18.75 -25.77 -15.48
CA GLU A 63 19.57 -25.25 -14.40
C GLU A 63 20.74 -24.45 -14.95
N VAL A 64 21.05 -23.32 -14.33
CA VAL A 64 22.15 -22.42 -14.65
C VAL A 64 22.97 -22.10 -13.38
N GLY A 65 24.19 -21.66 -13.58
CA GLY A 65 25.08 -21.33 -12.47
C GLY A 65 25.66 -22.57 -11.76
N PRO A 66 25.85 -22.52 -10.41
CA PRO A 66 25.52 -21.42 -9.50
C PRO A 66 26.41 -20.19 -9.65
N ALA A 67 27.65 -20.32 -10.15
CA ALA A 67 28.54 -19.19 -10.34
C ALA A 67 28.19 -18.38 -11.60
N GLY A 68 28.69 -17.16 -11.64
CA GLY A 68 28.50 -16.25 -12.74
C GLY A 68 29.56 -15.15 -12.79
N THR A 69 29.43 -14.29 -13.77
CA THR A 69 30.39 -13.18 -14.04
C THR A 69 29.63 -11.85 -13.92
N VAL A 70 30.19 -10.90 -13.19
CA VAL A 70 29.69 -9.53 -13.10
C VAL A 70 29.92 -8.82 -14.44
N GLU A 71 28.83 -8.32 -15.05
CA GLU A 71 28.91 -7.55 -16.31
C GLU A 71 28.95 -6.04 -16.06
N THR A 72 28.09 -5.57 -15.15
CA THR A 72 28.11 -4.17 -14.69
C THR A 72 27.75 -4.12 -13.20
N TRP A 73 28.05 -3.02 -12.54
CA TRP A 73 27.72 -2.82 -11.14
C TRP A 73 27.61 -1.35 -10.76
N CYS A 74 26.92 -1.08 -9.65
CA CYS A 74 26.90 0.22 -8.97
C CYS A 74 27.02 0.02 -7.46
N TRP A 75 27.59 1.01 -6.76
CA TRP A 75 27.77 0.97 -5.31
C TRP A 75 26.68 1.75 -4.59
N VAL A 76 26.02 1.14 -3.64
CA VAL A 76 25.08 1.78 -2.73
C VAL A 76 25.82 2.09 -1.43
N ALA A 77 26.28 3.33 -1.31
CA ALA A 77 27.07 3.78 -0.15
C ALA A 77 26.22 4.02 1.10
N THR A 78 24.98 4.45 0.92
CA THR A 78 24.04 4.75 2.01
C THR A 78 22.72 4.05 1.73
N PRO A 79 22.56 2.80 2.19
CA PRO A 79 21.28 2.08 2.07
C PRO A 79 20.15 2.79 2.81
N THR A 80 18.93 2.62 2.31
CA THR A 80 17.67 3.04 2.93
C THR A 80 16.88 1.81 3.37
N GLU A 81 15.78 1.99 4.09
CA GLU A 81 14.89 0.90 4.52
C GLU A 81 14.33 0.07 3.35
N GLN A 82 14.30 0.62 2.13
CA GLN A 82 13.83 -0.08 0.94
C GLN A 82 14.91 -0.98 0.30
N HIS A 83 16.17 -0.90 0.74
CA HIS A 83 17.24 -1.73 0.23
C HIS A 83 17.30 -3.09 0.94
N PRO A 84 17.80 -4.14 0.26
CA PRO A 84 17.84 -5.49 0.83
C PRO A 84 18.89 -5.67 1.94
N HIS A 85 19.76 -4.68 2.14
CA HIS A 85 20.81 -4.66 3.15
C HIS A 85 20.86 -3.33 3.87
N ASP A 86 21.18 -3.34 5.16
CA ASP A 86 21.34 -2.18 6.03
C ASP A 86 22.76 -1.57 6.02
N ARG A 87 23.72 -2.23 5.33
CA ARG A 87 25.11 -1.82 5.15
C ARG A 87 25.43 -1.59 3.68
N PRO A 88 26.51 -0.83 3.34
CA PRO A 88 26.90 -0.61 1.96
C PRO A 88 27.11 -1.91 1.19
N PHE A 89 26.69 -1.93 -0.08
CA PHE A 89 26.76 -3.11 -0.96
C PHE A 89 26.78 -2.68 -2.43
N ALA A 90 27.03 -3.62 -3.34
CA ALA A 90 26.87 -3.37 -4.77
C ALA A 90 25.60 -4.04 -5.32
N PHE A 91 24.87 -3.36 -6.20
CA PHE A 91 24.02 -4.03 -7.19
C PHE A 91 24.85 -4.34 -8.42
N ALA A 92 24.67 -5.52 -8.99
CA ALA A 92 25.35 -5.95 -10.21
C ALA A 92 24.41 -6.69 -11.16
N THR A 93 24.67 -6.59 -12.46
CA THR A 93 24.18 -7.56 -13.44
C THR A 93 25.16 -8.72 -13.47
N ILE A 94 24.66 -9.93 -13.24
CA ILE A 94 25.44 -11.15 -13.10
C ILE A 94 24.96 -12.14 -14.17
N ARG A 95 25.82 -12.49 -15.11
CA ARG A 95 25.54 -13.55 -16.07
C ARG A 95 25.99 -14.87 -15.50
N LEU A 96 25.03 -15.71 -15.14
CA LEU A 96 25.31 -17.05 -14.63
C LEU A 96 25.85 -17.98 -15.69
N ASP A 97 26.69 -18.94 -15.31
CA ASP A 97 27.22 -19.94 -16.23
C ASP A 97 26.08 -20.74 -16.86
N GLY A 98 26.08 -20.84 -18.17
CA GLY A 98 25.01 -21.48 -18.94
C GLY A 98 23.81 -20.57 -19.26
N ALA A 99 23.82 -19.30 -18.85
CA ALA A 99 22.81 -18.30 -19.23
C ALA A 99 23.38 -17.30 -20.27
N ASP A 100 22.47 -16.84 -21.16
CA ASP A 100 22.77 -15.82 -22.17
C ASP A 100 22.30 -14.42 -21.77
N THR A 101 21.53 -14.32 -20.66
CA THR A 101 21.12 -13.05 -20.07
C THR A 101 21.61 -12.94 -18.63
N ALA A 102 21.66 -11.71 -18.13
CA ALA A 102 22.12 -11.42 -16.78
C ALA A 102 20.95 -11.15 -15.80
N LEU A 103 21.12 -11.65 -14.61
CA LEU A 103 20.23 -11.39 -13.47
C LEU A 103 20.78 -10.21 -12.66
N VAL A 104 19.90 -9.32 -12.20
CA VAL A 104 20.27 -8.25 -11.26
C VAL A 104 20.21 -8.77 -9.83
N HIS A 105 21.30 -8.67 -9.10
CA HIS A 105 21.35 -9.03 -7.69
C HIS A 105 22.40 -8.24 -6.92
N THR A 106 22.42 -8.39 -5.60
CA THR A 106 23.41 -7.76 -4.73
C THR A 106 24.71 -8.58 -4.69
N VAL A 107 25.83 -7.87 -4.58
CA VAL A 107 27.15 -8.47 -4.34
C VAL A 107 27.69 -7.95 -3.01
N ASP A 108 28.04 -8.87 -2.13
CA ASP A 108 28.58 -8.59 -0.80
C ASP A 108 30.11 -8.60 -0.83
N VAL A 109 30.69 -7.42 -0.75
CA VAL A 109 32.13 -7.19 -0.70
C VAL A 109 32.46 -6.11 0.33
N ALA A 110 33.70 -6.02 0.73
CA ALA A 110 34.14 -5.10 1.78
C ALA A 110 34.03 -3.61 1.39
N GLY A 111 34.13 -3.29 0.10
CA GLY A 111 34.06 -1.93 -0.40
C GLY A 111 34.04 -1.89 -1.93
N PRO A 112 33.81 -0.71 -2.56
CA PRO A 112 33.70 -0.57 -4.00
C PRO A 112 35.02 -0.94 -4.73
N GLU A 113 36.15 -0.83 -4.07
CA GLU A 113 37.47 -1.22 -4.61
C GLU A 113 37.64 -2.74 -4.81
N ALA A 114 36.78 -3.53 -4.15
CA ALA A 114 36.74 -4.98 -4.34
C ALA A 114 35.82 -5.42 -5.48
N MET A 115 35.10 -4.48 -6.11
CA MET A 115 34.23 -4.75 -7.26
C MET A 115 34.96 -4.56 -8.57
N ALA A 116 34.75 -5.48 -9.51
CA ALA A 116 35.28 -5.36 -10.86
C ALA A 116 34.34 -6.01 -11.88
N ILE A 117 34.28 -5.43 -13.09
CA ILE A 117 33.68 -6.09 -14.26
C ILE A 117 34.52 -7.33 -14.59
N GLY A 118 33.87 -8.44 -14.87
CA GLY A 118 34.49 -9.72 -15.13
C GLY A 118 34.85 -10.54 -13.90
N MET A 119 34.62 -10.01 -12.66
CA MET A 119 34.83 -10.81 -11.45
C MET A 119 33.85 -11.97 -11.36
N ARG A 120 34.33 -13.07 -10.81
CA ARG A 120 33.53 -14.27 -10.56
C ARG A 120 32.86 -14.16 -9.22
N VAL A 121 31.55 -14.52 -9.21
CA VAL A 121 30.72 -14.50 -8.02
C VAL A 121 29.81 -15.73 -7.99
N ALA A 122 29.48 -16.18 -6.78
CA ALA A 122 28.53 -17.27 -6.57
C ALA A 122 27.53 -16.91 -5.46
N PRO A 123 26.33 -17.50 -5.43
CA PRO A 123 25.32 -17.17 -4.46
C PRO A 123 25.67 -17.63 -3.07
N ARG A 124 25.36 -16.82 -2.07
CA ARG A 124 25.20 -17.18 -0.67
C ARG A 124 23.72 -17.27 -0.38
N TRP A 125 23.25 -18.45 0.05
CA TRP A 125 21.85 -18.73 0.29
C TRP A 125 21.47 -18.45 1.73
N ARG A 126 20.22 -18.02 1.94
CA ARG A 126 19.63 -17.92 3.26
C ARG A 126 19.32 -19.30 3.82
N ALA A 127 19.32 -19.42 5.17
CA ALA A 127 18.90 -20.63 5.84
C ALA A 127 17.38 -20.88 5.67
N GLU A 128 16.60 -19.82 5.84
CA GLU A 128 15.15 -19.84 5.58
C GLU A 128 14.86 -19.34 4.18
N ARG A 129 14.20 -20.17 3.36
CA ARG A 129 13.89 -19.90 1.96
C ARG A 129 12.40 -20.09 1.72
N GLN A 130 11.77 -19.16 1.03
CA GLN A 130 10.32 -19.08 0.83
C GLN A 130 9.91 -19.10 -0.64
N GLY A 131 10.84 -19.26 -1.57
CA GLY A 131 10.61 -19.15 -3.00
C GLY A 131 10.50 -17.70 -3.46
N HIS A 132 11.48 -16.91 -3.08
CA HIS A 132 11.63 -15.52 -3.47
C HIS A 132 13.05 -15.26 -3.94
N ILE A 133 13.27 -14.26 -4.79
CA ILE A 133 14.64 -13.92 -5.27
C ILE A 133 15.61 -13.58 -4.13
N THR A 134 15.08 -13.12 -2.99
CA THR A 134 15.84 -12.85 -1.77
C THR A 134 16.25 -14.11 -1.00
N ASP A 135 15.87 -15.31 -1.44
CA ASP A 135 16.42 -16.58 -0.90
C ASP A 135 17.93 -16.66 -1.21
N ILE A 136 18.36 -16.03 -2.29
CA ILE A 136 19.75 -15.65 -2.48
C ILE A 136 20.01 -14.42 -1.58
N GLU A 137 20.77 -14.58 -0.51
CA GLU A 137 21.09 -13.47 0.39
C GLU A 137 21.91 -12.38 -0.33
N ALA A 138 22.95 -12.80 -1.01
CA ALA A 138 23.81 -11.99 -1.87
C ALA A 138 24.69 -12.91 -2.72
N PHE A 139 25.27 -12.40 -3.77
CA PHE A 139 26.43 -13.03 -4.39
C PHE A 139 27.71 -12.63 -3.66
N VAL A 140 28.66 -13.53 -3.60
CA VAL A 140 29.98 -13.33 -2.98
C VAL A 140 31.10 -13.70 -3.97
N PRO A 141 32.30 -13.11 -3.85
CA PRO A 141 33.44 -13.46 -4.73
C PRO A 141 33.78 -14.95 -4.71
N GLY A 142 33.96 -15.54 -5.88
CA GLY A 142 34.32 -16.95 -6.06
C GLY A 142 33.41 -17.71 -7.00
N ASP A 143 33.67 -19.02 -7.12
CA ASP A 143 32.95 -19.93 -8.04
C ASP A 143 32.09 -20.96 -7.31
N THR A 144 32.07 -20.95 -5.97
CA THR A 144 31.39 -21.95 -5.18
C THR A 144 30.26 -21.28 -4.38
N ALA A 145 29.02 -21.78 -4.54
CA ALA A 145 27.89 -21.33 -3.77
C ALA A 145 28.08 -21.65 -2.27
N VAL A 146 27.63 -20.74 -1.42
CA VAL A 146 27.57 -20.92 0.01
C VAL A 146 26.16 -21.35 0.37
N SER A 147 25.99 -22.60 0.78
CA SER A 147 24.70 -23.14 1.18
C SER A 147 24.19 -22.48 2.48
N GLY A 148 22.91 -22.21 2.54
CA GLY A 148 22.20 -21.78 3.76
C GLY A 148 21.85 -22.93 4.68
N GLY A 149 21.97 -24.18 4.19
CA GLY A 149 21.50 -25.38 4.90
C GLY A 149 19.95 -25.48 4.92
N GLY A 150 19.45 -26.51 5.57
CA GLY A 150 18.01 -26.78 5.63
C GLY A 150 17.42 -27.35 4.33
N ASP A 151 16.16 -27.76 4.43
CA ASP A 151 15.41 -28.34 3.30
C ASP A 151 14.65 -27.22 2.55
N GLY A 152 14.42 -27.43 1.26
CA GLY A 152 13.57 -26.57 0.44
C GLY A 152 12.07 -26.71 0.79
N ALA A 153 11.22 -25.94 0.12
CA ALA A 153 9.77 -26.06 0.29
C ALA A 153 9.26 -27.44 -0.18
N GLU A 154 8.43 -28.09 0.63
CA GLU A 154 7.81 -29.37 0.27
C GLU A 154 6.80 -29.21 -0.87
N GLU A 155 6.10 -28.06 -0.93
CA GLU A 155 5.09 -27.75 -1.94
C GLU A 155 5.57 -26.68 -2.91
N PRO A 156 5.08 -26.72 -4.19
CA PRO A 156 5.40 -25.71 -5.18
C PRO A 156 4.94 -24.31 -4.77
N VAL A 157 5.80 -23.31 -4.99
CA VAL A 157 5.48 -21.91 -4.79
C VAL A 157 4.63 -21.42 -5.98
N THR A 158 3.33 -21.22 -5.75
CA THR A 158 2.38 -20.82 -6.80
C THR A 158 1.91 -19.38 -6.69
N MET A 159 2.10 -18.76 -5.54
CA MET A 159 1.69 -17.40 -5.24
C MET A 159 2.84 -16.61 -4.64
N MET A 160 2.91 -15.32 -4.95
CA MET A 160 3.87 -14.40 -4.33
C MET A 160 3.13 -13.22 -3.72
N GLY A 161 3.49 -12.86 -2.48
CA GLY A 161 3.00 -11.66 -1.82
C GLY A 161 3.80 -10.44 -2.24
N TYR A 162 3.10 -9.31 -2.41
CA TYR A 162 3.68 -8.00 -2.65
C TYR A 162 3.05 -7.00 -1.70
N GLU A 163 3.82 -6.00 -1.33
CA GLU A 163 3.34 -4.83 -0.63
C GLU A 163 3.79 -3.59 -1.39
N ALA A 164 2.83 -2.82 -1.87
CA ALA A 164 3.10 -1.51 -2.44
C ALA A 164 2.77 -0.45 -1.40
N SER A 165 3.74 0.41 -1.10
CA SER A 165 3.57 1.51 -0.15
C SER A 165 3.88 2.83 -0.84
N ILE A 166 2.98 3.80 -0.68
CA ILE A 166 3.12 5.15 -1.23
C ILE A 166 3.00 6.14 -0.08
N THR A 167 4.03 6.93 0.12
CA THR A 167 4.04 7.99 1.12
C THR A 167 3.86 9.35 0.46
N TYR A 168 2.90 10.11 0.93
CA TYR A 168 2.61 11.48 0.50
C TYR A 168 3.03 12.46 1.57
N GLU A 169 3.73 13.50 1.16
CA GLU A 169 3.99 14.69 1.97
C GLU A 169 3.20 15.85 1.37
N THR A 170 2.15 16.26 2.07
CA THR A 170 1.23 17.30 1.57
C THR A 170 1.31 18.54 2.44
N PRO A 171 1.70 19.71 1.89
CA PRO A 171 1.59 20.96 2.62
C PRO A 171 0.12 21.35 2.76
N VAL A 172 -0.30 21.59 3.99
CA VAL A 172 -1.69 21.92 4.32
C VAL A 172 -1.76 23.16 5.23
N PRO A 173 -2.86 23.92 5.22
CA PRO A 173 -3.11 24.98 6.19
C PRO A 173 -3.10 24.46 7.64
N ASP A 174 -2.66 25.26 8.59
CA ASP A 174 -2.57 24.87 10.01
C ASP A 174 -3.92 24.42 10.59
N ASN A 175 -5.04 25.02 10.16
CA ASN A 175 -6.37 24.62 10.62
C ASN A 175 -6.78 23.21 10.16
N VAL A 176 -6.20 22.68 9.07
CA VAL A 176 -6.39 21.28 8.67
C VAL A 176 -5.73 20.35 9.68
N VAL A 177 -4.48 20.62 10.05
CA VAL A 177 -3.76 19.82 11.06
C VAL A 177 -4.49 19.87 12.41
N ARG A 178 -4.99 21.04 12.80
CA ARG A 178 -5.74 21.22 14.06
C ARG A 178 -7.06 20.44 14.05
N SER A 179 -7.75 20.43 12.92
CA SER A 179 -8.96 19.62 12.75
C SER A 179 -8.66 18.11 12.84
N ASP A 180 -7.56 17.64 12.24
CA ASP A 180 -7.13 16.25 12.33
C ASP A 180 -6.73 15.86 13.77
N LEU A 181 -6.06 16.75 14.50
CA LEU A 181 -5.74 16.54 15.91
C LEU A 181 -7.01 16.51 16.78
N ALA A 182 -7.96 17.40 16.52
CA ALA A 182 -9.24 17.41 17.24
C ALA A 182 -10.03 16.12 17.03
N SER A 183 -10.03 15.59 15.79
CA SER A 183 -10.72 14.32 15.49
C SER A 183 -10.08 13.13 16.20
N LYS A 184 -8.76 13.10 16.35
CA LYS A 184 -8.05 12.10 17.17
C LYS A 184 -8.38 12.21 18.67
N GLU A 185 -8.81 13.37 19.12
CA GLU A 185 -9.29 13.63 20.50
C GLU A 185 -10.81 13.34 20.65
N GLY A 186 -11.46 12.84 19.60
CA GLY A 186 -12.90 12.50 19.64
C GLY A 186 -13.82 13.70 19.51
N ARG A 187 -13.43 14.77 18.82
CA ARG A 187 -14.26 15.95 18.58
C ARG A 187 -14.12 16.49 17.15
N PHE A 188 -15.17 17.10 16.66
CA PHE A 188 -15.15 17.80 15.38
C PHE A 188 -14.78 19.27 15.57
N LEU A 189 -13.76 19.71 14.87
CA LEU A 189 -13.38 21.11 14.73
C LEU A 189 -13.68 21.55 13.30
N GLY A 190 -14.51 22.56 13.15
CA GLY A 190 -14.88 23.14 11.87
C GLY A 190 -14.44 24.59 11.73
N LEU A 191 -14.87 25.21 10.63
CA LEU A 191 -14.58 26.60 10.31
C LEU A 191 -15.86 27.32 9.91
N ARG A 192 -16.10 28.51 10.46
CA ARG A 192 -17.22 29.37 10.08
C ARG A 192 -16.71 30.56 9.27
N CYS A 193 -17.24 30.72 8.06
CA CYS A 193 -16.93 31.88 7.22
C CYS A 193 -17.48 33.15 7.83
N PRO A 194 -16.69 34.20 8.03
CA PRO A 194 -17.16 35.47 8.60
C PRO A 194 -18.06 36.28 7.67
N GLU A 195 -17.99 36.05 6.35
CA GLU A 195 -18.77 36.75 5.33
C GLU A 195 -20.13 36.10 5.11
N CYS A 196 -20.18 34.83 4.63
CA CYS A 196 -21.44 34.16 4.33
C CYS A 196 -22.04 33.39 5.51
N GLY A 197 -21.32 33.28 6.64
CA GLY A 197 -21.78 32.53 7.83
C GLY A 197 -21.76 31.01 7.70
N ARG A 198 -21.40 30.46 6.52
CA ARG A 198 -21.35 29.00 6.32
C ARG A 198 -20.34 28.33 7.24
N THR A 199 -20.78 27.21 7.78
CA THR A 199 -19.96 26.37 8.66
C THR A 199 -19.56 25.08 7.95
N TYR A 200 -18.27 24.83 7.92
CA TYR A 200 -17.64 23.69 7.27
C TYR A 200 -17.14 22.72 8.32
N ALA A 201 -17.44 21.44 8.16
CA ALA A 201 -16.82 20.40 8.96
C ALA A 201 -15.37 20.17 8.49
N GLY A 202 -14.44 20.14 9.44
CA GLY A 202 -13.02 19.98 9.17
C GLY A 202 -12.29 21.26 8.74
N GLY A 203 -10.96 21.17 8.66
CA GLY A 203 -10.08 22.27 8.27
C GLY A 203 -10.07 22.51 6.76
N ARG A 204 -9.91 23.76 6.36
CA ARG A 204 -9.74 24.15 4.95
C ARG A 204 -9.08 25.51 4.83
N GLY A 205 -8.41 25.77 3.70
CA GLY A 205 -7.65 27.02 3.52
C GLY A 205 -8.48 28.23 3.16
N TYR A 206 -9.71 28.07 2.64
CA TYR A 206 -10.54 29.18 2.15
C TYR A 206 -12.03 28.82 2.10
N CYS A 207 -12.87 29.87 2.08
CA CYS A 207 -14.30 29.72 1.79
C CYS A 207 -14.49 29.66 0.25
N PRO A 208 -15.10 28.59 -0.30
CA PRO A 208 -15.30 28.47 -1.74
C PRO A 208 -16.37 29.43 -2.29
N ILE A 209 -17.23 29.97 -1.43
CA ILE A 209 -18.27 30.93 -1.84
C ILE A 209 -17.72 32.34 -1.92
N ASP A 210 -16.99 32.78 -0.88
CA ASP A 210 -16.52 34.17 -0.78
C ASP A 210 -15.04 34.33 -1.21
N SER A 211 -14.34 33.20 -1.45
CA SER A 211 -12.92 33.16 -1.85
C SER A 211 -11.98 33.83 -0.84
N ILE A 212 -12.37 33.90 0.42
CA ILE A 212 -11.55 34.45 1.51
C ILE A 212 -10.77 33.35 2.23
N ALA A 213 -9.59 33.70 2.76
CA ALA A 213 -8.81 32.76 3.56
C ALA A 213 -9.51 32.47 4.90
N LEU A 214 -9.60 31.19 5.24
CA LEU A 214 -10.04 30.73 6.57
C LEU A 214 -8.82 30.34 7.39
N THR A 215 -8.72 30.96 8.56
CA THR A 215 -7.60 30.76 9.50
C THR A 215 -8.10 30.11 10.79
N THR A 216 -7.19 29.90 11.73
CA THR A 216 -7.51 29.41 13.07
C THR A 216 -8.48 30.32 13.85
N ASP A 217 -8.57 31.62 13.50
CA ASP A 217 -9.51 32.55 14.14
C ASP A 217 -10.98 32.28 13.77
N HIS A 218 -11.21 31.44 12.75
CA HIS A 218 -12.53 31.06 12.28
C HIS A 218 -12.97 29.66 12.77
N GLU A 219 -12.15 29.04 13.65
CA GLU A 219 -12.44 27.71 14.18
C GLU A 219 -13.65 27.71 15.10
N VAL A 220 -14.47 26.65 14.97
CA VAL A 220 -15.66 26.41 15.80
C VAL A 220 -15.72 24.94 16.17
N ASP A 221 -16.08 24.63 17.42
CA ASP A 221 -16.42 23.27 17.80
C ASP A 221 -17.79 22.90 17.21
N LEU A 222 -17.91 21.68 16.74
CA LEU A 222 -19.12 21.18 16.09
C LEU A 222 -19.78 20.07 16.89
N PRO A 223 -21.12 19.95 16.79
CA PRO A 223 -21.86 18.84 17.39
C PRO A 223 -21.38 17.49 16.87
N GLN A 224 -21.57 16.46 17.70
CA GLN A 224 -21.24 15.07 17.33
C GLN A 224 -22.44 14.29 16.82
N ARG A 225 -23.45 14.99 16.34
CA ARG A 225 -24.71 14.46 15.82
C ARG A 225 -24.97 15.02 14.44
N GLY A 226 -25.69 14.26 13.65
CA GLY A 226 -26.02 14.67 12.30
C GLY A 226 -27.17 13.84 11.73
N VAL A 227 -27.36 14.00 10.43
CA VAL A 227 -28.41 13.32 9.67
C VAL A 227 -27.83 12.72 8.40
N ILE A 228 -28.31 11.55 8.00
CA ILE A 228 -27.95 10.93 6.72
C ILE A 228 -28.64 11.66 5.59
N THR A 229 -27.88 12.18 4.63
CA THR A 229 -28.39 12.89 3.45
C THR A 229 -28.35 12.04 2.18
N ASN A 230 -27.47 11.06 2.13
CA ASN A 230 -27.34 10.13 1.01
C ASN A 230 -26.65 8.84 1.48
N TYR A 231 -26.83 7.75 0.75
CA TYR A 231 -26.17 6.49 1.05
C TYR A 231 -26.03 5.59 -0.19
N THR A 232 -25.09 4.65 -0.09
CA THR A 232 -24.89 3.56 -1.05
C THR A 232 -24.76 2.25 -0.30
N ILE A 233 -25.48 1.23 -0.75
CA ILE A 233 -25.29 -0.14 -0.28
C ILE A 233 -24.24 -0.80 -1.15
N ILE A 234 -23.14 -1.23 -0.52
CA ILE A 234 -22.03 -1.91 -1.19
C ILE A 234 -22.23 -3.40 -1.01
N THR A 235 -22.35 -4.09 -2.14
CA THR A 235 -22.30 -5.55 -2.14
C THR A 235 -20.84 -5.96 -2.12
N PRO A 236 -20.39 -6.84 -1.20
CA PRO A 236 -19.02 -7.25 -1.12
C PRO A 236 -18.51 -7.78 -2.45
N VAL A 237 -17.38 -7.27 -2.90
CA VAL A 237 -16.62 -7.77 -4.02
C VAL A 237 -15.30 -8.25 -3.46
N GLN A 238 -14.95 -9.53 -3.72
CA GLN A 238 -13.69 -10.07 -3.24
C GLN A 238 -12.51 -9.43 -3.98
N TYR A 239 -11.85 -8.49 -3.33
CA TYR A 239 -10.61 -7.88 -3.77
C TYR A 239 -9.58 -7.89 -2.62
N PRO A 240 -8.28 -7.84 -2.92
CA PRO A 240 -7.24 -7.84 -1.89
C PRO A 240 -7.41 -6.70 -0.89
N GLY A 241 -7.42 -7.03 0.40
CA GLY A 241 -7.56 -6.05 1.48
C GLY A 241 -8.99 -5.76 1.92
N GLN A 242 -10.01 -6.30 1.26
CA GLN A 242 -11.39 -6.20 1.73
C GLN A 242 -11.61 -7.09 2.95
N THR A 243 -12.22 -6.53 3.99
CA THR A 243 -12.54 -7.23 5.24
C THR A 243 -14.02 -7.55 5.37
N GLU A 244 -14.90 -6.78 4.71
CA GLU A 244 -16.34 -7.00 4.74
C GLU A 244 -16.74 -8.22 3.91
N THR A 245 -17.54 -9.10 4.51
CA THR A 245 -18.08 -10.32 3.88
C THR A 245 -19.56 -10.21 3.56
N GLU A 246 -20.25 -9.25 4.17
CA GLU A 246 -21.67 -8.99 4.00
C GLU A 246 -21.90 -7.59 3.40
N PRO A 247 -23.06 -7.33 2.75
CA PRO A 247 -23.40 -6.00 2.28
C PRO A 247 -23.36 -4.97 3.40
N PHE A 248 -22.80 -3.80 3.13
CA PHE A 248 -22.68 -2.70 4.09
C PHE A 248 -23.02 -1.35 3.44
N ALA A 249 -23.25 -0.33 4.26
CA ALA A 249 -23.58 1.00 3.80
C ALA A 249 -22.43 1.99 3.94
N ARG A 250 -22.25 2.82 2.92
CA ARG A 250 -21.51 4.10 3.03
C ARG A 250 -22.52 5.22 2.97
N VAL A 251 -22.41 6.18 3.88
CA VAL A 251 -23.36 7.27 4.04
C VAL A 251 -22.69 8.63 3.92
N HIS A 252 -23.48 9.63 3.54
CA HIS A 252 -23.12 11.03 3.68
C HIS A 252 -23.83 11.58 4.92
N VAL A 253 -23.08 12.23 5.79
CA VAL A 253 -23.61 12.80 7.03
C VAL A 253 -23.49 14.31 7.02
N LEU A 254 -24.59 15.01 7.19
CA LEU A 254 -24.63 16.43 7.48
C LEU A 254 -24.62 16.58 9.00
N LEU A 255 -23.54 17.11 9.55
CA LEU A 255 -23.49 17.45 10.97
C LEU A 255 -24.49 18.57 11.30
N ASP A 256 -25.07 18.50 12.48
CA ASP A 256 -25.89 19.60 12.99
C ASP A 256 -25.07 20.91 12.98
N GLU A 257 -25.70 22.02 12.70
CA GLU A 257 -25.08 23.35 12.62
C GLU A 257 -24.01 23.51 11.51
N THR A 258 -23.96 22.60 10.54
CA THR A 258 -23.05 22.73 9.39
C THR A 258 -23.80 22.84 8.07
N ASP A 259 -23.13 23.34 7.05
CA ASP A 259 -23.66 23.55 5.70
C ASP A 259 -23.09 22.56 4.69
N VAL A 260 -22.13 21.72 5.09
CA VAL A 260 -21.40 20.81 4.20
C VAL A 260 -21.35 19.41 4.81
N ILE A 261 -21.60 18.42 3.97
CA ILE A 261 -21.61 17.01 4.38
C ILE A 261 -20.19 16.46 4.66
N LEU A 262 -20.15 15.42 5.49
CA LEU A 262 -19.03 14.48 5.57
C LEU A 262 -19.34 13.29 4.66
N PRO A 263 -18.64 13.15 3.52
CA PRO A 263 -18.92 12.09 2.56
C PRO A 263 -18.31 10.74 2.98
N TYR A 264 -18.84 9.65 2.45
CA TYR A 264 -18.28 8.29 2.52
C TYR A 264 -18.05 7.77 3.95
N GLN A 265 -18.94 8.06 4.87
CA GLN A 265 -18.83 7.65 6.25
C GLN A 265 -19.33 6.21 6.47
N ASN A 266 -18.78 5.52 7.48
CA ASN A 266 -19.25 4.22 7.92
C ASN A 266 -20.56 4.37 8.70
N LEU A 267 -21.56 3.53 8.42
CA LEU A 267 -22.72 3.36 9.26
C LEU A 267 -22.60 2.03 10.01
N LEU A 268 -22.67 2.09 11.33
CA LEU A 268 -22.45 0.97 12.22
C LEU A 268 -23.77 0.39 12.69
N GLU A 269 -23.84 -0.95 12.80
CA GLU A 269 -24.94 -1.68 13.44
C GLU A 269 -26.34 -1.44 12.83
N VAL A 270 -26.41 -1.01 11.58
CA VAL A 270 -27.66 -0.79 10.86
C VAL A 270 -27.77 -1.80 9.72
N PRO A 271 -28.80 -2.67 9.72
CA PRO A 271 -29.08 -3.52 8.56
C PRO A 271 -29.26 -2.69 7.29
N THR A 272 -28.78 -3.19 6.16
CA THR A 272 -28.78 -2.43 4.90
C THR A 272 -30.16 -2.04 4.41
N ASP A 273 -31.19 -2.83 4.73
CA ASP A 273 -32.60 -2.58 4.42
C ASP A 273 -33.26 -1.52 5.32
N GLN A 274 -32.57 -1.09 6.37
CA GLN A 274 -33.03 -0.04 7.32
C GLN A 274 -32.33 1.29 7.11
N VAL A 275 -31.34 1.35 6.23
CA VAL A 275 -30.62 2.59 5.90
C VAL A 275 -31.55 3.52 5.10
N ARG A 276 -31.61 4.79 5.49
CA ARG A 276 -32.51 5.76 4.85
C ARG A 276 -32.02 7.19 5.04
N ILE A 277 -32.42 8.05 4.15
CA ILE A 277 -32.22 9.50 4.27
C ILE A 277 -33.09 10.00 5.44
N GLY A 278 -32.57 10.96 6.18
CA GLY A 278 -33.25 11.51 7.37
C GLY A 278 -32.87 10.79 8.67
N LEU A 279 -32.28 9.61 8.63
CA LEU A 279 -31.88 8.88 9.84
C LEU A 279 -30.91 9.74 10.68
N ARG A 280 -31.29 9.95 11.96
CA ARG A 280 -30.47 10.70 12.93
C ARG A 280 -29.37 9.81 13.47
N VAL A 281 -28.13 10.33 13.44
CA VAL A 281 -26.95 9.59 13.81
C VAL A 281 -26.03 10.38 14.74
N SER A 282 -25.25 9.66 15.54
CA SER A 282 -24.17 10.21 16.38
C SER A 282 -22.82 9.59 16.03
N ALA A 283 -21.78 10.36 16.18
CA ALA A 283 -20.41 9.90 15.93
C ALA A 283 -19.98 8.85 16.96
N VAL A 284 -19.26 7.83 16.48
CA VAL A 284 -18.57 6.83 17.28
C VAL A 284 -17.09 6.93 16.99
N TRP A 285 -16.31 7.23 18.01
CA TRP A 285 -14.88 7.40 17.89
C TRP A 285 -14.14 6.09 18.18
N ALA A 286 -13.06 5.83 17.43
CA ALA A 286 -12.20 4.69 17.67
C ALA A 286 -11.42 4.86 18.99
N SER A 287 -11.09 3.75 19.64
CA SER A 287 -10.19 3.77 20.80
C SER A 287 -8.79 4.18 20.38
N PRO A 288 -8.03 4.89 21.22
CA PRO A 288 -6.64 5.24 20.92
C PRO A 288 -5.80 4.01 20.57
N GLY A 289 -5.20 4.00 19.38
CA GLY A 289 -4.39 2.88 18.87
C GLY A 289 -5.11 1.92 17.93
N GLU A 290 -6.44 1.97 17.82
CA GLU A 290 -7.20 1.13 16.87
C GLU A 290 -7.20 1.71 15.44
N ASP A 291 -6.91 2.99 15.29
CA ASP A 291 -6.98 3.72 14.02
C ASP A 291 -5.69 3.62 13.16
N GLU A 292 -4.63 3.00 13.68
CA GLU A 292 -3.37 2.83 12.94
C GLU A 292 -3.41 1.70 11.90
N SER A 293 -4.48 0.91 11.86
CA SER A 293 -4.57 -0.28 11.01
C SER A 293 -4.88 -0.02 9.54
N GLY A 294 -5.03 1.23 9.11
CA GLY A 294 -5.18 1.57 7.69
C GLY A 294 -6.44 1.04 7.00
N THR A 295 -7.38 0.46 7.74
CA THR A 295 -8.67 -0.03 7.21
C THR A 295 -9.68 1.11 6.98
N GLY A 296 -9.34 2.31 7.40
CA GLY A 296 -10.08 3.54 7.10
C GLY A 296 -9.93 3.92 5.63
N GLY A 297 -10.44 3.11 4.73
CA GLY A 297 -10.55 3.52 3.34
C GLY A 297 -11.32 4.83 3.27
N TRP A 298 -10.70 5.89 2.72
CA TRP A 298 -11.36 7.08 2.20
C TRP A 298 -12.20 7.94 3.16
N THR A 299 -12.32 7.61 4.45
CA THR A 299 -13.00 8.48 5.41
C THR A 299 -12.10 9.65 5.75
N SER A 300 -12.56 10.85 5.46
CA SER A 300 -11.81 12.09 5.63
C SER A 300 -11.59 12.52 7.09
N VAL A 301 -12.03 11.73 8.05
CA VAL A 301 -11.97 12.07 9.50
C VAL A 301 -11.20 10.98 10.22
N GLN A 302 -9.99 11.30 10.65
CA GLN A 302 -9.15 10.40 11.45
C GLN A 302 -9.77 10.17 12.83
N GLY A 303 -9.63 8.95 13.38
CA GLY A 303 -10.17 8.61 14.69
C GLY A 303 -11.69 8.36 14.73
N LEU A 304 -12.41 8.61 13.65
CA LEU A 304 -13.85 8.31 13.57
C LEU A 304 -14.06 6.87 13.10
N ALA A 305 -14.61 6.01 13.97
CA ALA A 305 -14.97 4.64 13.61
C ALA A 305 -16.19 4.60 12.68
N GLY A 306 -17.16 5.47 12.92
CA GLY A 306 -18.37 5.56 12.11
C GLY A 306 -19.50 6.27 12.84
N TRP A 307 -20.72 5.97 12.41
CA TRP A 307 -21.95 6.60 12.89
C TRP A 307 -22.96 5.56 13.36
N MET A 308 -23.64 5.82 14.46
CA MET A 308 -24.71 4.97 14.98
C MET A 308 -26.03 5.76 15.06
N PRO A 309 -27.20 5.10 14.87
CA PRO A 309 -28.49 5.73 15.08
C PRO A 309 -28.64 6.29 16.49
N THR A 310 -29.23 7.46 16.63
CA THR A 310 -29.52 8.06 17.95
C THR A 310 -30.80 7.52 18.60
N GLY A 311 -31.69 6.91 17.82
CA GLY A 311 -33.02 6.53 18.22
C GLY A 311 -34.05 7.68 18.18
N ASP A 312 -33.61 8.89 17.83
CA ASP A 312 -34.53 10.01 17.60
C ASP A 312 -35.35 9.81 16.33
N PRO A 313 -36.52 10.46 16.21
CA PRO A 313 -37.26 10.47 14.96
C PRO A 313 -36.42 10.97 13.79
N ASP A 314 -36.65 10.38 12.60
CA ASP A 314 -36.02 10.83 11.37
C ASP A 314 -36.34 12.31 11.11
N LEU A 315 -35.36 13.01 10.51
CA LEU A 315 -35.60 14.36 10.01
C LEU A 315 -36.35 14.28 8.69
N ASP A 316 -37.59 14.74 8.68
CA ASP A 316 -38.42 14.82 7.48
C ASP A 316 -38.21 16.19 6.81
N ASP A 317 -37.13 16.30 6.04
CA ASP A 317 -36.78 17.47 5.22
C ASP A 317 -36.56 17.03 3.79
N PRO A 318 -37.41 17.41 2.83
CA PRO A 318 -37.30 17.02 1.44
C PRO A 318 -36.03 17.57 0.77
N ASP A 319 -35.40 18.62 1.31
CA ASP A 319 -34.20 19.19 0.77
C ASP A 319 -32.92 18.42 1.14
N LEU A 320 -32.98 17.45 2.06
CA LEU A 320 -31.84 16.62 2.44
C LEU A 320 -31.24 15.89 1.25
N VAL A 321 -32.05 15.40 0.30
CA VAL A 321 -31.58 14.71 -0.90
C VAL A 321 -30.70 15.58 -1.81
N ASN A 322 -30.81 16.90 -1.69
CA ASN A 322 -30.03 17.87 -2.44
C ASN A 322 -28.71 18.24 -1.75
N ARG A 323 -28.51 17.79 -0.50
CA ARG A 323 -27.30 18.00 0.29
C ARG A 323 -26.29 16.89 0.02
N ILE A 324 -25.71 16.91 -1.17
CA ILE A 324 -24.73 15.91 -1.64
C ILE A 324 -23.31 16.46 -1.72
N CYS A 325 -23.10 17.75 -1.50
CA CYS A 325 -21.79 18.42 -1.51
C CYS A 325 -21.68 19.40 -0.34
#